data_0414e2e4908d3c110020f73b51c98430
#
_entry.id   0414e2e4908d3c110020f73b51c98430
#
_cell.length_a   1.000
_cell.length_b   1.000
_cell.length_c   1.000
_cell.angle_alpha   90.00
_cell.angle_beta   90.00
_cell.angle_gamma   90.00
#
_symmetry.space_group_name_H-M   'P 1'
#
loop_
_entity.id
_entity.type
_entity.pdbx_description
1 polymer ?
#
loop_
_entity_poly.entity_id
_entity_poly.type
_entity_poly.pdbx_seq_one_letter_code
_entity_poly.pdbx_strand_id
1 'polypeptide(L)'
;MRHQSMRDLFYVFLGGGVGAGCRWLVSRASARFFGDAFPWGTHIVNLFGCFCIGLALGLVERGFGSWRFKPLAVAGFLGGLTTFSTFAYETVDMLRHGAYLKAAANFSLDAFGGLALAGLGLALGLSIGGRIAR
;
A
#
# COMPACT_ATOMS: atom_id res chain seq x y z
N MET A 1 22.87 -12.12 14.84
CA MET A 1 22.39 -10.96 14.06
C MET A 1 22.51 -11.13 12.54
N ARG A 2 23.67 -11.54 11.96
CA ARG A 2 23.82 -11.66 10.48
C ARG A 2 22.87 -12.65 9.79
N HIS A 3 22.61 -13.83 10.37
CA HIS A 3 21.74 -14.83 9.76
C HIS A 3 20.26 -14.42 9.71
N GLN A 4 19.79 -13.65 10.67
CA GLN A 4 18.42 -13.12 10.70
C GLN A 4 18.22 -12.11 9.58
N SER A 5 19.20 -11.22 9.35
CA SER A 5 19.17 -10.21 8.29
C SER A 5 19.10 -10.81 6.88
N MET A 6 19.86 -11.89 6.60
CA MET A 6 19.82 -12.54 5.27
C MET A 6 18.51 -13.26 5.00
N ARG A 7 17.94 -13.91 6.03
CA ARG A 7 16.61 -14.53 5.91
C ARG A 7 15.52 -13.50 5.70
N ASP A 8 15.58 -12.38 6.41
CA ASP A 8 14.61 -11.28 6.27
C ASP A 8 14.69 -10.66 4.87
N LEU A 9 15.91 -10.49 4.33
CA LEU A 9 16.12 -10.04 2.96
C LEU A 9 15.47 -10.98 1.93
N PHE A 10 15.62 -12.29 2.11
CA PHE A 10 14.97 -13.28 1.25
C PHE A 10 13.43 -13.15 1.28
N TYR A 11 12.84 -12.96 2.47
CA TYR A 11 11.41 -12.72 2.60
C TYR A 11 10.97 -11.40 1.94
N VAL A 12 11.77 -10.35 2.03
CA VAL A 12 11.50 -9.08 1.33
C VAL A 12 11.51 -9.27 -0.18
N PHE A 13 12.47 -10.03 -0.72
CA PHE A 13 12.50 -10.36 -2.15
C PHE A 13 11.26 -11.11 -2.61
N LEU A 14 10.87 -12.15 -1.90
CA LEU A 14 9.68 -12.94 -2.25
C LEU A 14 8.40 -12.09 -2.18
N GLY A 15 8.19 -11.40 -1.05
CA GLY A 15 7.04 -10.52 -0.88
C GLY A 15 7.02 -9.39 -1.90
N GLY A 16 8.16 -8.75 -2.13
CA GLY A 16 8.31 -7.64 -3.08
C GLY A 16 8.02 -8.05 -4.52
N GLY A 17 8.52 -9.21 -4.95
CA GLY A 17 8.22 -9.76 -6.28
C GLY A 17 6.74 -10.03 -6.48
N VAL A 18 6.08 -10.66 -5.50
CA VAL A 18 4.63 -10.91 -5.52
C VAL A 18 3.86 -9.58 -5.50
N GLY A 19 4.22 -8.64 -4.61
CA GLY A 19 3.57 -7.34 -4.52
C GLY A 19 3.66 -6.53 -5.81
N ALA A 20 4.86 -6.48 -6.42
CA ALA A 20 5.07 -5.80 -7.70
C ALA A 20 4.28 -6.46 -8.85
N GLY A 21 4.20 -7.79 -8.87
CA GLY A 21 3.37 -8.54 -9.81
C GLY A 21 1.89 -8.22 -9.66
N CYS A 22 1.37 -8.21 -8.42
CA CYS A 22 0.00 -7.82 -8.13
C CYS A 22 -0.30 -6.38 -8.56
N ARG A 23 0.59 -5.43 -8.28
CA ARG A 23 0.47 -4.05 -8.74
C ARG A 23 0.35 -3.96 -10.27
N TRP A 24 1.22 -4.65 -10.99
CA TRP A 24 1.18 -4.67 -12.44
C TRP A 24 -0.15 -5.22 -12.97
N LEU A 25 -0.64 -6.32 -12.40
CA LEU A 25 -1.93 -6.91 -12.78
C LEU A 25 -3.10 -5.96 -12.50
N VAL A 26 -3.14 -5.32 -11.31
CA VAL A 26 -4.18 -4.35 -10.95
C VAL A 26 -4.13 -3.15 -11.89
N SER A 27 -2.95 -2.62 -12.19
CA SER A 27 -2.82 -1.48 -13.12
C SER A 27 -3.36 -1.85 -14.51
N ARG A 28 -3.01 -3.03 -15.04
CA ARG A 28 -3.53 -3.50 -16.33
C ARG A 28 -5.04 -3.74 -16.33
N ALA A 29 -5.56 -4.36 -15.28
CA ALA A 29 -6.99 -4.58 -15.13
C ALA A 29 -7.75 -3.24 -15.04
N SER A 30 -7.25 -2.31 -14.23
CA SER A 30 -7.87 -0.98 -14.08
C SER A 30 -7.90 -0.22 -15.41
N ALA A 31 -6.82 -0.20 -16.16
CA ALA A 31 -6.77 0.42 -17.48
C ALA A 31 -7.81 -0.20 -18.44
N ARG A 32 -7.98 -1.52 -18.38
CA ARG A 32 -8.97 -2.22 -19.23
C ARG A 32 -10.41 -1.90 -18.84
N PHE A 33 -10.72 -1.75 -17.55
CA PHE A 33 -12.12 -1.53 -17.07
C PHE A 33 -12.49 -0.06 -16.99
N PHE A 34 -11.56 0.82 -16.61
CA PHE A 34 -11.81 2.24 -16.37
C PHE A 34 -11.17 3.17 -17.41
N GLY A 35 -10.36 2.60 -18.35
CA GLY A 35 -9.58 3.36 -19.31
C GLY A 35 -8.35 4.02 -18.70
N ASP A 36 -7.56 4.70 -19.54
CA ASP A 36 -6.27 5.31 -19.20
C ASP A 36 -6.38 6.81 -18.88
N ALA A 37 -7.61 7.38 -18.85
CA ALA A 37 -7.81 8.81 -18.65
C ALA A 37 -7.45 9.29 -17.23
N PHE A 38 -7.35 8.36 -16.25
CA PHE A 38 -6.99 8.59 -14.86
C PHE A 38 -6.35 7.33 -14.26
N PRO A 39 -5.33 7.43 -13.40
CA PRO A 39 -4.51 6.31 -12.93
C PRO A 39 -5.18 5.50 -11.80
N TRP A 40 -6.35 4.94 -12.06
CA TRP A 40 -7.10 4.16 -11.08
C TRP A 40 -6.30 3.01 -10.46
N GLY A 41 -5.42 2.37 -11.26
CA GLY A 41 -4.59 1.27 -10.78
C GLY A 41 -3.65 1.68 -9.65
N THR A 42 -3.01 2.83 -9.78
CA THR A 42 -2.13 3.42 -8.76
C THR A 42 -2.90 3.69 -7.47
N HIS A 43 -4.09 4.33 -7.57
CA HIS A 43 -4.93 4.59 -6.41
C HIS A 43 -5.38 3.33 -5.70
N ILE A 44 -5.87 2.33 -6.44
CA ILE A 44 -6.35 1.07 -5.86
C ILE A 44 -5.25 0.42 -5.02
N VAL A 45 -4.03 0.27 -5.56
CA VAL A 45 -2.96 -0.42 -4.82
C VAL A 45 -2.42 0.41 -3.66
N ASN A 46 -2.33 1.74 -3.82
CA ASN A 46 -1.83 2.62 -2.76
C ASN A 46 -2.83 2.72 -1.59
N LEU A 47 -4.10 2.96 -1.88
CA LEU A 47 -5.15 3.07 -0.87
C LEU A 47 -5.37 1.74 -0.13
N PHE A 48 -5.40 0.62 -0.87
CA PHE A 48 -5.46 -0.71 -0.28
C PHE A 48 -4.24 -0.99 0.62
N GLY A 49 -3.05 -0.67 0.15
CA GLY A 49 -1.81 -0.84 0.92
C GLY A 49 -1.78 0.02 2.19
N CYS A 50 -2.27 1.27 2.12
CA CYS A 50 -2.40 2.15 3.28
C CYS A 50 -3.36 1.57 4.34
N PHE A 51 -4.51 1.04 3.93
CA PHE A 51 -5.42 0.37 4.84
C PHE A 51 -4.79 -0.87 5.48
N CYS A 52 -4.16 -1.72 4.67
CA CYS A 52 -3.55 -2.97 5.15
C CYS A 52 -2.40 -2.73 6.13
N ILE A 53 -1.54 -1.73 5.88
CA ILE A 53 -0.44 -1.43 6.81
C ILE A 53 -0.98 -0.90 8.15
N GLY A 54 -1.99 -0.01 8.12
CA GLY A 54 -2.64 0.47 9.33
C GLY A 54 -3.25 -0.68 10.14
N LEU A 55 -4.01 -1.55 9.49
CA LEU A 55 -4.62 -2.73 10.11
C LEU A 55 -3.56 -3.66 10.74
N ALA A 56 -2.51 -3.98 9.99
CA ALA A 56 -1.43 -4.84 10.47
C ALA A 56 -0.74 -4.27 11.72
N LEU A 57 -0.46 -2.96 11.73
CA LEU A 57 0.13 -2.28 12.88
C LEU A 57 -0.78 -2.32 14.09
N GLY A 58 -2.06 -2.01 13.93
CA GLY A 58 -3.05 -2.04 15.02
C GLY A 58 -3.23 -3.44 15.62
N LEU A 59 -3.25 -4.48 14.80
CA LEU A 59 -3.32 -5.87 15.26
C LEU A 59 -2.07 -6.25 16.06
N VAL A 60 -0.88 -5.89 15.59
CA VAL A 60 0.38 -6.20 16.27
C VAL A 60 0.50 -5.47 17.61
N GLU A 61 0.08 -4.19 17.69
CA GLU A 61 0.07 -3.44 18.94
C GLU A 61 -0.83 -4.08 20.02
N ARG A 62 -1.85 -4.81 19.60
CA ARG A 62 -2.74 -5.57 20.48
C ARG A 62 -2.31 -7.01 20.75
N GLY A 63 -1.11 -7.39 20.31
CA GLY A 63 -0.53 -8.72 20.53
C GLY A 63 -0.99 -9.78 19.55
N PHE A 64 -1.71 -9.39 18.49
CA PHE A 64 -2.03 -10.31 17.39
C PHE A 64 -0.92 -10.37 16.37
N GLY A 65 -0.43 -11.55 16.14
CA GLY A 65 0.62 -11.80 15.18
C GLY A 65 2.01 -11.52 15.73
N SER A 66 2.98 -11.91 14.95
CA SER A 66 4.39 -11.73 15.26
C SER A 66 5.03 -10.82 14.22
N TRP A 67 5.84 -9.88 14.67
CA TRP A 67 6.70 -9.08 13.79
C TRP A 67 7.61 -9.91 12.89
N ARG A 68 7.66 -11.24 13.08
CA ARG A 68 8.40 -12.17 12.21
C ARG A 68 7.91 -12.15 10.75
N PHE A 69 6.64 -11.81 10.50
CA PHE A 69 6.09 -11.67 9.15
C PHE A 69 6.27 -10.27 8.53
N LYS A 70 6.77 -9.31 9.31
CA LYS A 70 6.99 -7.93 8.82
C LYS A 70 7.87 -7.86 7.56
N PRO A 71 9.00 -8.58 7.45
CA PRO A 71 9.82 -8.55 6.24
C PRO A 71 9.05 -9.02 5.00
N LEU A 72 8.29 -10.11 5.11
CA LEU A 72 7.54 -10.66 3.99
C LEU A 72 6.32 -9.80 3.62
N ALA A 73 5.47 -9.51 4.61
CA ALA A 73 4.16 -8.91 4.36
C ALA A 73 4.25 -7.38 4.23
N VAL A 74 4.97 -6.69 5.11
CA VAL A 74 5.00 -5.22 5.13
C VAL A 74 6.10 -4.70 4.21
N ALA A 75 7.37 -5.01 4.50
CA ALA A 75 8.48 -4.49 3.71
C ALA A 75 8.51 -5.09 2.29
N GLY A 76 8.20 -6.38 2.15
CA GLY A 76 8.14 -7.07 0.86
C GLY A 76 6.82 -6.78 0.13
N PHE A 77 5.75 -7.47 0.50
CA PHE A 77 4.51 -7.45 -0.28
C PHE A 77 3.89 -6.04 -0.38
N LEU A 78 3.60 -5.37 0.74
CA LEU A 78 2.99 -4.04 0.69
C LEU A 78 3.95 -3.01 0.08
N GLY A 79 5.26 -3.09 0.38
CA GLY A 79 6.27 -2.22 -0.24
C GLY A 79 6.41 -2.43 -1.75
N GLY A 80 6.25 -3.67 -2.24
CA GLY A 80 6.23 -3.97 -3.68
C GLY A 80 4.91 -3.59 -4.35
N LEU A 81 3.79 -3.71 -3.63
CA LEU A 81 2.44 -3.42 -4.13
C LEU A 81 2.22 -1.92 -4.32
N THR A 82 2.57 -1.09 -3.32
CA THR A 82 2.37 0.36 -3.35
C THR A 82 3.47 1.08 -4.11
N THR A 83 3.18 2.28 -4.62
CA THR A 83 4.17 3.05 -5.39
C THR A 83 3.96 4.56 -5.27
N PHE A 84 4.88 5.23 -4.59
CA PHE A 84 4.93 6.68 -4.57
C PHE A 84 5.51 7.26 -5.87
N SER A 85 6.49 6.59 -6.47
CA SER A 85 7.16 7.09 -7.68
C SER A 85 6.23 7.16 -8.89
N THR A 86 5.38 6.15 -9.09
CA THR A 86 4.38 6.14 -10.16
C THR A 86 3.35 7.25 -9.94
N PHE A 87 2.81 7.36 -8.74
CA PHE A 87 1.90 8.45 -8.34
C PHE A 87 2.50 9.84 -8.60
N ALA A 88 3.75 10.05 -8.19
CA ALA A 88 4.44 11.34 -8.41
C ALA A 88 4.63 11.64 -9.90
N TYR A 89 5.05 10.66 -10.69
CA TYR A 89 5.20 10.78 -12.13
C TYR A 89 3.86 11.13 -12.80
N GLU A 90 2.80 10.40 -12.50
CA GLU A 90 1.45 10.63 -13.06
C GLU A 90 0.95 12.03 -12.73
N THR A 91 1.16 12.51 -11.50
CA THR A 91 0.80 13.88 -11.10
C THR A 91 1.55 14.91 -11.93
N VAL A 92 2.86 14.77 -12.07
CA VAL A 92 3.70 15.68 -12.86
C VAL A 92 3.31 15.64 -14.34
N ASP A 93 3.02 14.48 -14.87
CA ASP A 93 2.61 14.34 -16.27
C ASP A 93 1.28 15.06 -16.55
N MET A 94 0.30 14.93 -15.67
CA MET A 94 -0.96 15.69 -15.74
C MET A 94 -0.73 17.20 -15.71
N LEU A 95 0.16 17.69 -14.84
CA LEU A 95 0.51 19.11 -14.77
C LEU A 95 1.15 19.60 -16.07
N ARG A 96 2.07 18.82 -16.65
CA ARG A 96 2.74 19.15 -17.93
C ARG A 96 1.77 19.26 -19.10
N HIS A 97 0.70 18.48 -19.08
CA HIS A 97 -0.35 18.51 -20.11
C HIS A 97 -1.51 19.47 -19.79
N GLY A 98 -1.37 20.32 -18.77
CA GLY A 98 -2.38 21.32 -18.39
C GLY A 98 -3.63 20.73 -17.73
N ALA A 99 -3.62 19.45 -17.33
CA ALA A 99 -4.73 18.78 -16.69
C ALA A 99 -4.75 19.02 -15.16
N TYR A 100 -4.75 20.29 -14.76
CA TYR A 100 -4.56 20.72 -13.37
C TYR A 100 -5.58 20.13 -12.40
N LEU A 101 -6.86 20.02 -12.81
CA LEU A 101 -7.89 19.43 -11.95
C LEU A 101 -7.65 17.94 -11.72
N LYS A 102 -7.22 17.21 -12.76
CA LYS A 102 -6.86 15.80 -12.63
C LYS A 102 -5.64 15.62 -11.73
N ALA A 103 -4.62 16.47 -11.87
CA ALA A 103 -3.43 16.45 -11.03
C ALA A 103 -3.78 16.71 -9.55
N ALA A 104 -4.65 17.68 -9.27
CA ALA A 104 -5.13 17.98 -7.94
C ALA A 104 -5.94 16.80 -7.35
N ALA A 105 -6.80 16.18 -8.15
CA ALA A 105 -7.57 15.01 -7.76
C ALA A 105 -6.64 13.81 -7.48
N ASN A 106 -5.67 13.55 -8.36
CA ASN A 106 -4.65 12.51 -8.19
C ASN A 106 -3.91 12.66 -6.86
N PHE A 107 -3.40 13.86 -6.61
CA PHE A 107 -2.71 14.16 -5.36
C PHE A 107 -3.60 13.99 -4.14
N SER A 108 -4.81 14.55 -4.18
CA SER A 108 -5.72 14.51 -3.03
C SER A 108 -6.18 13.10 -2.68
N LEU A 109 -6.48 12.27 -3.67
CA LEU A 109 -6.89 10.88 -3.46
C LEU A 109 -5.80 10.06 -2.77
N ASP A 110 -4.57 10.11 -3.25
CA ASP A 110 -3.49 9.33 -2.64
C ASP A 110 -3.05 9.92 -1.30
N ALA A 111 -2.87 11.25 -1.19
CA ALA A 111 -2.37 11.86 0.03
C ALA A 111 -3.40 11.78 1.18
N PHE A 112 -4.59 12.31 0.97
CA PHE A 112 -5.61 12.35 2.03
C PHE A 112 -6.35 11.04 2.17
N GLY A 113 -6.68 10.36 1.06
CA GLY A 113 -7.31 9.06 1.06
C GLY A 113 -6.40 8.00 1.70
N GLY A 114 -5.11 8.01 1.37
CA GLY A 114 -4.12 7.12 1.96
C GLY A 114 -4.00 7.30 3.48
N LEU A 115 -3.87 8.56 3.95
CA LEU A 115 -3.83 8.86 5.39
C LEU A 115 -5.11 8.43 6.11
N ALA A 116 -6.27 8.72 5.53
CA ALA A 116 -7.56 8.33 6.11
C ALA A 116 -7.70 6.81 6.21
N LEU A 117 -7.34 6.07 5.17
CA LEU A 117 -7.42 4.60 5.16
C LEU A 117 -6.37 3.95 6.06
N ALA A 118 -5.17 4.50 6.18
CA ALA A 118 -4.18 4.02 7.15
C ALA A 118 -4.68 4.21 8.59
N GLY A 119 -5.27 5.38 8.90
CA GLY A 119 -5.89 5.66 10.20
C GLY A 119 -7.07 4.74 10.49
N LEU A 120 -7.94 4.51 9.50
CA LEU A 120 -9.07 3.57 9.62
C LEU A 120 -8.60 2.14 9.86
N GLY A 121 -7.62 1.68 9.10
CA GLY A 121 -7.01 0.35 9.28
C GLY A 121 -6.43 0.19 10.68
N LEU A 122 -5.67 1.18 11.16
CA LEU A 122 -5.11 1.19 12.50
C LEU A 122 -6.19 1.13 13.59
N ALA A 123 -7.21 1.98 13.50
CA ALA A 123 -8.32 2.01 14.44
C ALA A 123 -9.04 0.65 14.48
N LEU A 124 -9.28 0.05 13.32
CA LEU A 124 -9.90 -1.28 13.20
C LEU A 124 -9.02 -2.35 13.85
N GLY A 125 -7.71 -2.37 13.55
CA GLY A 125 -6.78 -3.32 14.15
C GLY A 125 -6.73 -3.22 15.67
N LEU A 126 -6.71 -2.01 16.20
CA LEU A 126 -6.76 -1.74 17.64
C LEU A 126 -8.10 -2.20 18.28
N SER A 127 -9.22 -2.06 17.58
CA SER A 127 -10.54 -2.46 18.10
C SER A 127 -10.72 -3.99 18.16
N ILE A 128 -10.21 -4.72 17.18
CA ILE A 128 -10.27 -6.18 17.13
C ILE A 128 -9.42 -6.78 18.24
N GLY A 129 -8.21 -6.29 18.44
CA GLY A 129 -7.30 -6.77 19.46
C GLY A 129 -7.79 -6.58 20.90
N GLY A 130 -8.62 -5.56 21.17
CA GLY A 130 -9.14 -5.28 22.50
C GLY A 130 -10.16 -6.30 23.05
N ARG A 131 -10.70 -7.16 22.21
CA ARG A 131 -11.72 -8.16 22.59
C ARG A 131 -11.15 -9.49 23.08
N ILE A 132 -9.89 -9.79 22.83
CA ILE A 132 -9.30 -11.12 23.14
C ILE A 132 -8.35 -11.04 24.35
N ALA A 133 -7.89 -9.86 24.75
CA ALA A 133 -7.01 -9.65 25.93
C ALA A 133 -7.78 -9.54 27.26
N ARG A 134 -9.05 -9.93 27.33
CA ARG A 134 -9.86 -10.08 28.53
C ARG A 134 -10.28 -11.56 28.61
#